data_31fa90276c8d7a6163b18110f486a805
#
_entry.id   31fa90276c8d7a6163b18110f486a805
#
_cell.length_a   1.000
_cell.length_b   1.000
_cell.length_c   1.000
_cell.angle_alpha   90.00
_cell.angle_beta   90.00
_cell.angle_gamma   90.00
#
_symmetry.space_group_name_H-M   'P 1'
#
loop_
_entity.id
_entity.type
_entity.pdbx_description
1 polymer ?
#
loop_
_entity_poly.entity_id
_entity_poly.type
_entity_poly.pdbx_seq_one_letter_code
_entity_poly.pdbx_strand_id
1 'polypeptide(L)'
;MPDRKDENMNFKDCAELLKKNDDFLLLTHKNPDGDTVGSAAALCSALRRAGKTACVMPNPGLTDKLSGYIVPFHAPEGYAPSFTVAVDIATEGLLTPGYTGSVDLCIDHHPTNTHYAVGTLLCDDRSSCGEIVLEVIKALRGSITKREATLLYMALSTDNGCFKYSNTNAASFRAAAELMRLGADNAGINMRFFRKASPARIKLEGLIYLSMSYYRDGKIAVAEITQDMMRSAGASEEDMDDIASLPGRAEGCELSITIREQTDGTCRLSLRSTEEVNSSDICAVFGGGGHALAAGCTISGTPAKAREMILDVINEVWK
;
A
#
# COMPACT_ATOMS: atom_id res chain seq x y z
N MET A 1 7.11 19.02 30.44
CA MET A 1 7.50 19.40 29.05
C MET A 1 6.24 19.81 28.35
N PRO A 2 6.17 20.95 27.66
CA PRO A 2 4.92 21.42 27.06
C PRO A 2 4.51 20.51 25.89
N ASP A 3 3.21 20.27 25.78
CA ASP A 3 2.52 19.57 24.72
C ASP A 3 2.89 20.13 23.33
N ARG A 4 3.74 19.37 22.59
CA ARG A 4 3.98 19.59 21.16
C ARG A 4 3.23 18.52 20.35
N LYS A 5 1.95 18.48 20.51
CA LYS A 5 1.11 17.46 19.83
C LYS A 5 0.20 18.04 18.76
N ASP A 6 0.50 19.08 18.00
CA ASP A 6 -0.48 19.54 17.00
C ASP A 6 0.07 20.46 15.88
N GLU A 7 1.37 20.55 15.63
CA GLU A 7 1.84 21.24 14.41
C GLU A 7 2.34 20.22 13.38
N ASN A 8 1.56 20.02 12.32
CA ASN A 8 1.99 19.27 11.15
C ASN A 8 3.25 19.92 10.56
N MET A 9 4.34 19.14 10.48
CA MET A 9 5.65 19.60 9.99
C MET A 9 5.56 19.94 8.50
N ASN A 10 6.24 20.99 8.05
CA ASN A 10 6.39 21.26 6.62
C ASN A 10 7.67 20.62 6.03
N PHE A 11 7.79 20.58 4.70
CA PHE A 11 8.91 19.95 4.00
C PHE A 11 10.28 20.52 4.38
N LYS A 12 10.35 21.83 4.64
CA LYS A 12 11.59 22.50 5.02
C LYS A 12 12.03 22.10 6.42
N ASP A 13 11.09 22.06 7.37
CA ASP A 13 11.38 21.67 8.74
C ASP A 13 11.77 20.20 8.82
N CYS A 14 11.11 19.34 8.05
CA CYS A 14 11.48 17.93 7.89
C CYS A 14 12.92 17.79 7.35
N ALA A 15 13.25 18.51 6.29
CA ALA A 15 14.59 18.48 5.72
C ALA A 15 15.65 19.00 6.71
N GLU A 16 15.36 20.05 7.48
CA GLU A 16 16.27 20.56 8.52
C GLU A 16 16.45 19.56 9.67
N LEU A 17 15.38 18.86 10.07
CA LEU A 17 15.44 17.78 11.06
C LEU A 17 16.35 16.65 10.58
N LEU A 18 16.20 16.22 9.32
CA LEU A 18 17.05 15.19 8.70
C LEU A 18 18.51 15.66 8.56
N LYS A 19 18.77 16.93 8.28
CA LYS A 19 20.15 17.48 8.23
C LYS A 19 20.85 17.44 9.59
N LYS A 20 20.12 17.67 10.68
CA LYS A 20 20.65 17.73 12.05
C LYS A 20 20.96 16.37 12.66
N ASN A 21 20.36 15.30 12.15
CA ASN A 21 20.49 13.94 12.68
C ASN A 21 21.35 13.05 11.76
N ASP A 22 21.70 11.86 12.27
CA ASP A 22 22.47 10.83 11.56
C ASP A 22 22.05 9.43 12.03
N ASP A 23 22.71 8.36 11.53
CA ASP A 23 22.46 6.96 11.86
C ASP A 23 20.99 6.57 11.76
N PHE A 24 20.42 6.83 10.57
CA PHE A 24 19.00 6.65 10.30
C PHE A 24 18.61 5.19 10.11
N LEU A 25 17.54 4.76 10.77
CA LEU A 25 16.80 3.54 10.43
C LEU A 25 15.44 3.91 9.84
N LEU A 26 15.21 3.55 8.58
CA LEU A 26 13.92 3.73 7.93
C LEU A 26 13.08 2.47 8.08
N LEU A 27 11.81 2.65 8.43
CA LEU A 27 10.83 1.59 8.60
C LEU A 27 9.84 1.64 7.44
N THR A 28 9.45 0.46 6.97
CA THR A 28 8.33 0.24 6.04
C THR A 28 7.15 -0.36 6.80
N HIS A 29 5.94 -0.26 6.27
CA HIS A 29 4.82 -0.94 6.93
C HIS A 29 4.90 -2.47 6.81
N LYS A 30 4.19 -3.18 7.72
CA LYS A 30 4.31 -4.65 7.91
C LYS A 30 4.06 -5.50 6.65
N ASN A 31 3.29 -5.00 5.69
CA ASN A 31 3.00 -5.66 4.41
C ASN A 31 3.48 -4.75 3.27
N PRO A 32 4.80 -4.61 3.05
CA PRO A 32 5.34 -3.56 2.21
C PRO A 32 4.86 -3.66 0.77
N ASP A 33 4.44 -2.52 0.24
CA ASP A 33 4.05 -2.31 -1.15
C ASP A 33 5.03 -1.41 -1.89
N GLY A 34 4.66 -0.96 -3.09
CA GLY A 34 5.53 -0.13 -3.91
C GLY A 34 5.72 1.28 -3.36
N ASP A 35 4.75 1.84 -2.63
CA ASP A 35 4.87 3.19 -2.07
C ASP A 35 5.83 3.21 -0.89
N THR A 36 5.59 2.41 0.16
CA THR A 36 6.51 2.38 1.31
C THR A 36 7.93 1.99 0.92
N VAL A 37 8.10 1.00 0.01
CA VAL A 37 9.41 0.53 -0.47
C VAL A 37 10.13 1.59 -1.30
N GLY A 38 9.43 2.19 -2.26
CA GLY A 38 10.00 3.22 -3.14
C GLY A 38 10.38 4.48 -2.36
N SER A 39 9.50 4.92 -1.48
CA SER A 39 9.68 6.09 -0.63
C SER A 39 10.84 5.92 0.35
N ALA A 40 10.88 4.79 1.09
CA ALA A 40 11.96 4.52 2.03
C ALA A 40 13.31 4.36 1.34
N ALA A 41 13.38 3.62 0.22
CA ALA A 41 14.62 3.43 -0.52
C ALA A 41 15.14 4.74 -1.15
N ALA A 42 14.25 5.59 -1.68
CA ALA A 42 14.62 6.89 -2.24
C ALA A 42 15.14 7.84 -1.16
N LEU A 43 14.46 7.93 -0.01
CA LEU A 43 14.90 8.75 1.12
C LEU A 43 16.24 8.27 1.68
N CYS A 44 16.41 6.96 1.87
CA CYS A 44 17.66 6.35 2.32
C CYS A 44 18.82 6.68 1.35
N SER A 45 18.59 6.57 0.03
CA SER A 45 19.57 6.97 -1.00
C SER A 45 19.96 8.44 -0.87
N ALA A 46 18.99 9.32 -0.71
CA ALA A 46 19.23 10.77 -0.60
C ALA A 46 20.00 11.14 0.68
N LEU A 47 19.68 10.49 1.81
CA LEU A 47 20.40 10.66 3.08
C LEU A 47 21.85 10.21 2.95
N ARG A 48 22.11 9.03 2.35
CA ARG A 48 23.48 8.54 2.08
C ARG A 48 24.25 9.52 1.19
N ARG A 49 23.61 10.08 0.15
CA ARG A 49 24.23 11.13 -0.69
C ARG A 49 24.44 12.45 0.05
N ALA A 50 23.69 12.70 1.13
CA ALA A 50 23.91 13.84 2.03
C ALA A 50 25.08 13.62 3.00
N GLY A 51 25.79 12.49 2.91
CA GLY A 51 26.88 12.11 3.81
C GLY A 51 26.41 11.52 5.13
N LYS A 52 25.15 11.08 5.19
CA LYS A 52 24.56 10.46 6.37
C LYS A 52 24.66 8.94 6.33
N THR A 53 24.74 8.31 7.48
CA THR A 53 24.52 6.89 7.67
C THR A 53 23.02 6.63 7.65
N ALA A 54 22.53 5.82 6.73
CA ALA A 54 21.11 5.52 6.62
C ALA A 54 20.91 4.08 6.11
N CYS A 55 20.01 3.36 6.74
CA CYS A 55 19.65 2.00 6.37
C CYS A 55 18.14 1.81 6.49
N VAL A 56 17.61 0.79 5.81
CA VAL A 56 16.22 0.36 5.93
C VAL A 56 16.17 -0.92 6.76
N MET A 57 15.25 -1.01 7.69
CA MET A 57 15.04 -2.24 8.47
C MET A 57 14.60 -3.38 7.54
N PRO A 58 15.25 -4.56 7.57
CA PRO A 58 14.76 -5.73 6.85
C PRO A 58 13.33 -6.07 7.26
N ASN A 59 12.45 -6.32 6.29
CA ASN A 59 11.06 -6.61 6.53
C ASN A 59 10.72 -8.02 6.05
N PRO A 60 10.23 -8.94 6.92
CA PRO A 60 9.91 -10.31 6.54
C PRO A 60 8.72 -10.43 5.58
N GLY A 61 7.89 -9.38 5.47
CA GLY A 61 6.78 -9.33 4.51
C GLY A 61 7.19 -8.89 3.10
N LEU A 62 8.48 -8.63 2.87
CA LEU A 62 8.97 -8.16 1.57
C LEU A 62 8.85 -9.25 0.49
N THR A 63 8.18 -8.94 -0.61
CA THR A 63 8.03 -9.84 -1.75
C THR A 63 9.23 -9.78 -2.69
N ASP A 64 9.46 -10.85 -3.48
CA ASP A 64 10.51 -10.89 -4.50
C ASP A 64 10.34 -9.81 -5.57
N LYS A 65 9.10 -9.42 -5.83
CA LYS A 65 8.76 -8.33 -6.77
C LYS A 65 9.37 -7.00 -6.36
N LEU A 66 9.47 -6.74 -5.05
CA LEU A 66 9.95 -5.49 -4.46
C LEU A 66 11.41 -5.54 -3.98
N SER A 67 11.93 -6.75 -3.70
CA SER A 67 13.24 -6.97 -3.06
C SER A 67 14.39 -6.22 -3.76
N GLY A 68 14.45 -6.25 -5.08
CA GLY A 68 15.52 -5.62 -5.86
C GLY A 68 15.62 -4.09 -5.70
N TYR A 69 14.54 -3.44 -5.23
CA TYR A 69 14.50 -1.99 -5.03
C TYR A 69 15.01 -1.57 -3.64
N ILE A 70 14.87 -2.41 -2.61
CA ILE A 70 15.12 -2.01 -1.22
C ILE A 70 16.26 -2.78 -0.53
N VAL A 71 16.50 -4.06 -0.88
CA VAL A 71 17.56 -4.89 -0.26
C VAL A 71 18.94 -4.22 -0.25
N PRO A 72 19.38 -3.45 -1.28
CA PRO A 72 20.65 -2.75 -1.24
C PRO A 72 20.77 -1.68 -0.14
N PHE A 73 19.66 -1.36 0.50
CA PHE A 73 19.58 -0.38 1.58
C PHE A 73 19.40 -1.00 2.97
N HIS A 74 19.25 -2.32 3.06
CA HIS A 74 19.01 -3.01 4.34
C HIS A 74 20.11 -2.70 5.35
N ALA A 75 19.70 -2.59 6.60
CA ALA A 75 20.59 -2.48 7.74
C ALA A 75 21.39 -3.77 7.91
N PRO A 76 22.70 -3.69 8.18
CA PRO A 76 23.48 -4.87 8.58
C PRO A 76 23.03 -5.33 9.97
N GLU A 77 23.33 -6.59 10.28
CA GLU A 77 23.11 -7.14 11.62
C GLU A 77 23.82 -6.30 12.68
N GLY A 78 23.13 -6.01 13.79
CA GLY A 78 23.68 -5.20 14.88
C GLY A 78 23.71 -3.68 14.60
N TYR A 79 23.09 -3.20 13.53
CA TYR A 79 22.99 -1.75 13.28
C TYR A 79 22.25 -1.06 14.44
N ALA A 80 22.87 -0.06 15.05
CA ALA A 80 22.32 0.73 16.16
C ALA A 80 21.94 2.14 15.66
N PRO A 81 20.66 2.40 15.34
CA PRO A 81 20.24 3.71 14.88
C PRO A 81 20.19 4.73 16.01
N SER A 82 20.46 6.00 15.70
CA SER A 82 20.19 7.13 16.59
C SER A 82 18.91 7.88 16.22
N PHE A 83 18.36 7.64 15.03
CA PHE A 83 17.15 8.31 14.54
C PHE A 83 16.31 7.37 13.66
N THR A 84 15.05 7.18 14.01
CA THR A 84 14.15 6.28 13.30
C THR A 84 13.09 7.05 12.53
N VAL A 85 12.92 6.68 11.24
CA VAL A 85 11.93 7.30 10.34
C VAL A 85 10.94 6.24 9.86
N ALA A 86 9.67 6.41 10.18
CA ALA A 86 8.60 5.63 9.59
C ALA A 86 8.15 6.28 8.28
N VAL A 87 8.02 5.48 7.22
CA VAL A 87 7.68 5.95 5.88
C VAL A 87 6.43 5.22 5.40
N ASP A 88 5.37 5.98 5.14
CA ASP A 88 4.08 5.43 4.66
C ASP A 88 3.44 4.48 5.68
N ILE A 89 3.35 4.91 6.94
CA ILE A 89 2.82 4.10 8.04
C ILE A 89 1.83 4.91 8.86
N ALA A 90 0.55 4.61 8.72
CA ALA A 90 -0.53 5.35 9.36
C ALA A 90 -0.64 5.14 10.88
N THR A 91 -0.28 3.97 11.39
CA THR A 91 -0.42 3.62 12.81
C THR A 91 0.74 2.78 13.31
N GLU A 92 1.03 2.86 14.60
CA GLU A 92 2.07 2.07 15.26
C GLU A 92 1.92 0.56 15.05
N GLY A 93 0.67 0.05 15.00
CA GLY A 93 0.38 -1.36 14.75
C GLY A 93 0.73 -1.87 13.33
N LEU A 94 1.12 -0.95 12.44
CA LEU A 94 1.55 -1.26 11.07
C LEU A 94 3.07 -1.17 10.88
N LEU A 95 3.86 -0.87 11.91
CA LEU A 95 5.32 -0.81 11.83
C LEU A 95 5.94 -2.13 11.34
N THR A 96 7.17 -2.05 10.83
CA THR A 96 7.95 -3.21 10.41
C THR A 96 7.97 -4.28 11.51
N PRO A 97 7.60 -5.54 11.22
CA PRO A 97 7.61 -6.62 12.22
C PRO A 97 8.97 -6.76 12.90
N GLY A 98 8.93 -6.86 14.23
CA GLY A 98 10.14 -6.94 15.06
C GLY A 98 10.71 -5.60 15.51
N TYR A 99 10.20 -4.47 15.01
CA TYR A 99 10.56 -3.16 15.56
C TYR A 99 9.76 -2.88 16.85
N THR A 100 10.46 -2.46 17.91
CA THR A 100 9.85 -2.18 19.24
C THR A 100 10.29 -0.83 19.85
N GLY A 101 11.05 -0.04 19.07
CA GLY A 101 11.53 1.27 19.49
C GLY A 101 10.52 2.40 19.30
N SER A 102 10.86 3.60 19.72
CA SER A 102 10.13 4.83 19.41
C SER A 102 10.45 5.29 17.99
N VAL A 103 9.51 6.00 17.37
CA VAL A 103 9.68 6.61 16.04
C VAL A 103 9.88 8.12 16.19
N ASP A 104 11.01 8.62 15.70
CA ASP A 104 11.36 10.04 15.80
C ASP A 104 10.63 10.89 14.75
N LEU A 105 10.44 10.34 13.53
CA LEU A 105 9.77 11.03 12.44
C LEU A 105 8.86 10.05 11.69
N CYS A 106 7.63 10.47 11.41
CA CYS A 106 6.74 9.80 10.46
C CYS A 106 6.55 10.69 9.22
N ILE A 107 6.71 10.12 8.04
CA ILE A 107 6.38 10.75 6.74
C ILE A 107 5.26 9.94 6.13
N ASP A 108 4.08 10.53 5.96
CA ASP A 108 2.87 9.79 5.60
C ASP A 108 1.86 10.64 4.83
N HIS A 109 0.96 9.97 4.09
CA HIS A 109 -0.12 10.59 3.34
C HIS A 109 -1.53 10.10 3.79
N HIS A 110 -1.60 9.17 4.72
CA HIS A 110 -2.87 8.60 5.15
C HIS A 110 -3.65 9.55 6.08
N PRO A 111 -4.89 9.93 5.77
CA PRO A 111 -5.72 10.78 6.65
C PRO A 111 -6.04 10.12 8.00
N THR A 112 -5.84 8.80 8.11
CA THR A 112 -6.03 8.03 9.34
C THR A 112 -4.77 7.95 10.21
N ASN A 113 -3.72 8.75 9.90
CA ASN A 113 -2.49 8.76 10.69
C ASN A 113 -2.78 9.14 12.15
N THR A 114 -2.26 8.34 13.08
CA THR A 114 -2.51 8.51 14.53
C THR A 114 -1.50 9.41 15.24
N HIS A 115 -0.58 10.05 14.51
CA HIS A 115 0.48 10.92 15.03
C HIS A 115 1.30 10.26 16.15
N TYR A 116 1.65 8.98 15.98
CA TYR A 116 2.36 8.18 16.98
C TYR A 116 3.86 8.50 17.10
N ALA A 117 4.45 9.14 16.09
CA ALA A 117 5.85 9.55 16.09
C ALA A 117 6.08 10.86 16.85
N VAL A 118 7.32 11.13 17.25
CA VAL A 118 7.71 12.40 17.92
C VAL A 118 7.45 13.60 17.00
N GLY A 119 7.73 13.47 15.69
CA GLY A 119 7.38 14.44 14.66
C GLY A 119 6.67 13.77 13.50
N THR A 120 5.71 14.46 12.88
CA THR A 120 4.96 13.93 11.73
C THR A 120 4.92 14.95 10.60
N LEU A 121 5.28 14.51 9.41
CA LEU A 121 5.02 15.19 8.14
C LEU A 121 3.87 14.45 7.46
N LEU A 122 2.66 14.95 7.58
CA LEU A 122 1.45 14.39 7.00
C LEU A 122 0.93 15.29 5.87
N CYS A 123 0.72 14.73 4.69
CA CYS A 123 0.10 15.42 3.55
C CYS A 123 -0.99 14.54 2.95
N ASP A 124 -2.19 14.60 3.52
CA ASP A 124 -3.34 13.78 3.16
C ASP A 124 -4.01 14.18 1.82
N ASP A 125 -3.55 15.27 1.21
CA ASP A 125 -3.90 15.69 -0.14
C ASP A 125 -3.05 15.03 -1.24
N ARG A 126 -2.06 14.23 -0.87
CA ARG A 126 -1.15 13.53 -1.80
C ARG A 126 -1.64 12.13 -2.09
N SER A 127 -1.44 11.68 -3.33
CA SER A 127 -1.85 10.34 -3.75
C SER A 127 -0.89 9.25 -3.29
N SER A 128 0.28 9.61 -2.77
CA SER A 128 1.30 8.67 -2.28
C SER A 128 2.31 9.34 -1.37
N CYS A 129 2.94 8.58 -0.50
CA CYS A 129 4.10 9.02 0.29
C CYS A 129 5.28 9.39 -0.63
N GLY A 130 5.40 8.76 -1.82
CA GLY A 130 6.43 9.10 -2.80
C GLY A 130 6.40 10.54 -3.28
N GLU A 131 5.23 11.19 -3.37
CA GLU A 131 5.12 12.62 -3.67
C GLU A 131 5.70 13.49 -2.54
N ILE A 132 5.48 13.09 -1.30
CA ILE A 132 5.99 13.80 -0.11
C ILE A 132 7.50 13.68 -0.04
N VAL A 133 8.02 12.47 -0.19
CA VAL A 133 9.47 12.18 -0.17
C VAL A 133 10.19 12.89 -1.31
N LEU A 134 9.57 13.05 -2.50
CA LEU A 134 10.09 13.87 -3.59
C LEU A 134 10.40 15.30 -3.12
N GLU A 135 9.42 15.95 -2.47
CA GLU A 135 9.59 17.32 -1.97
C GLU A 135 10.61 17.41 -0.80
N VAL A 136 10.62 16.41 0.10
CA VAL A 136 11.61 16.29 1.18
C VAL A 136 13.03 16.20 0.61
N ILE A 137 13.28 15.35 -0.40
CA ILE A 137 14.60 15.19 -1.02
C ILE A 137 15.01 16.48 -1.73
N LYS A 138 14.10 17.18 -2.39
CA LYS A 138 14.36 18.49 -3.01
C LYS A 138 14.79 19.52 -1.97
N ALA A 139 14.12 19.58 -0.83
CA ALA A 139 14.45 20.48 0.29
C ALA A 139 15.78 20.08 0.98
N LEU A 140 16.07 18.79 1.05
CA LEU A 140 17.28 18.25 1.67
C LEU A 140 18.51 18.46 0.80
N ARG A 141 18.42 18.21 -0.51
CA ARG A 141 19.56 18.09 -1.43
C ARG A 141 19.50 19.00 -2.65
N GLY A 142 18.34 19.51 -3.02
CA GLY A 142 18.15 20.27 -4.26
C GLY A 142 18.27 19.43 -5.56
N SER A 143 18.62 18.15 -5.48
CA SER A 143 18.83 17.27 -6.63
C SER A 143 18.36 15.84 -6.36
N ILE A 144 17.86 15.19 -7.41
CA ILE A 144 17.36 13.82 -7.40
C ILE A 144 18.07 13.03 -8.49
N THR A 145 18.56 11.84 -8.15
CA THR A 145 19.21 10.96 -9.12
C THR A 145 18.18 10.17 -9.93
N LYS A 146 18.59 9.63 -11.07
CA LYS A 146 17.75 8.72 -11.88
C LYS A 146 17.22 7.54 -11.08
N ARG A 147 18.03 6.96 -10.16
CA ARG A 147 17.61 5.86 -9.31
C ARG A 147 16.51 6.29 -8.33
N GLU A 148 16.69 7.41 -7.66
CA GLU A 148 15.69 7.98 -6.75
C GLU A 148 14.40 8.33 -7.49
N ALA A 149 14.51 8.94 -8.68
CA ALA A 149 13.37 9.23 -9.53
C ALA A 149 12.60 7.95 -9.93
N THR A 150 13.29 6.85 -10.21
CA THR A 150 12.66 5.56 -10.52
C THR A 150 11.94 4.98 -9.31
N LEU A 151 12.55 5.04 -8.11
CA LEU A 151 11.96 4.57 -6.86
C LEU A 151 10.70 5.39 -6.50
N LEU A 152 10.77 6.71 -6.62
CA LEU A 152 9.63 7.59 -6.37
C LEU A 152 8.52 7.44 -7.42
N TYR A 153 8.87 7.16 -8.68
CA TYR A 153 7.87 6.84 -9.71
C TYR A 153 7.16 5.51 -9.40
N MET A 154 7.90 4.51 -8.91
CA MET A 154 7.30 3.26 -8.43
C MET A 154 6.32 3.54 -7.28
N ALA A 155 6.75 4.27 -6.26
CA ALA A 155 5.92 4.67 -5.14
C ALA A 155 4.61 5.32 -5.61
N LEU A 156 4.72 6.39 -6.36
CA LEU A 156 3.58 7.14 -6.90
C LEU A 156 2.64 6.28 -7.75
N SER A 157 3.21 5.50 -8.68
CA SER A 157 2.38 4.77 -9.64
C SER A 157 1.69 3.54 -9.04
N THR A 158 2.29 2.90 -8.02
CA THR A 158 1.67 1.74 -7.38
C THR A 158 0.50 2.15 -6.50
N ASP A 159 0.59 3.25 -5.78
CA ASP A 159 -0.44 3.69 -4.86
C ASP A 159 -1.66 4.31 -5.55
N ASN A 160 -1.47 4.94 -6.71
CA ASN A 160 -2.57 5.49 -7.50
C ASN A 160 -3.04 4.59 -8.66
N GLY A 161 -2.63 3.30 -8.64
CA GLY A 161 -3.03 2.31 -9.65
C GLY A 161 -2.63 2.68 -11.06
N CYS A 162 -1.44 3.22 -11.25
CA CYS A 162 -0.98 3.78 -12.53
C CYS A 162 -1.92 4.88 -13.04
N PHE A 163 -2.25 5.83 -12.17
CA PHE A 163 -3.09 7.02 -12.43
C PHE A 163 -4.57 6.70 -12.74
N LYS A 164 -5.08 5.56 -12.28
CA LYS A 164 -6.47 5.14 -12.51
C LYS A 164 -7.38 5.34 -11.28
N TYR A 165 -6.81 5.42 -10.07
CA TYR A 165 -7.61 5.52 -8.86
C TYR A 165 -8.02 6.96 -8.57
N SER A 166 -9.07 7.12 -7.77
CA SER A 166 -9.67 8.42 -7.43
C SER A 166 -8.78 9.34 -6.61
N ASN A 167 -7.74 8.81 -5.93
CA ASN A 167 -6.72 9.59 -5.25
C ASN A 167 -5.76 10.31 -6.22
N THR A 168 -5.76 9.98 -7.50
CA THR A 168 -4.96 10.65 -8.54
C THR A 168 -5.44 12.08 -8.75
N ASN A 169 -4.54 13.04 -8.64
CA ASN A 169 -4.85 14.46 -8.81
C ASN A 169 -3.79 15.19 -9.65
N ALA A 170 -3.95 16.50 -9.83
CA ALA A 170 -3.01 17.29 -10.63
C ALA A 170 -1.58 17.34 -10.05
N ALA A 171 -1.41 17.18 -8.73
CA ALA A 171 -0.08 17.08 -8.12
C ALA A 171 0.62 15.77 -8.51
N SER A 172 -0.12 14.65 -8.54
CA SER A 172 0.38 13.34 -8.96
C SER A 172 0.93 13.38 -10.39
N PHE A 173 0.21 14.00 -11.33
CA PHE A 173 0.71 14.17 -12.70
C PHE A 173 1.93 15.09 -12.81
N ARG A 174 1.97 16.17 -12.02
CA ARG A 174 3.16 17.05 -11.98
C ARG A 174 4.39 16.31 -11.42
N ALA A 175 4.22 15.55 -10.33
CA ALA A 175 5.28 14.72 -9.76
C ALA A 175 5.77 13.67 -10.78
N ALA A 176 4.85 12.95 -11.44
CA ALA A 176 5.21 11.98 -12.47
C ALA A 176 6.00 12.61 -13.63
N ALA A 177 5.55 13.77 -14.15
CA ALA A 177 6.23 14.48 -15.21
C ALA A 177 7.65 14.93 -14.78
N GLU A 178 7.81 15.41 -13.55
CA GLU A 178 9.11 15.78 -12.99
C GLU A 178 10.03 14.55 -12.87
N LEU A 179 9.53 13.44 -12.31
CA LEU A 179 10.29 12.20 -12.17
C LEU A 179 10.73 11.63 -13.52
N MET A 180 9.86 11.67 -14.54
CA MET A 180 10.22 11.29 -15.91
C MET A 180 11.30 12.20 -16.50
N ARG A 181 11.22 13.52 -16.30
CA ARG A 181 12.26 14.47 -16.73
C ARG A 181 13.60 14.20 -16.05
N LEU A 182 13.58 13.70 -14.82
CA LEU A 182 14.76 13.27 -14.06
C LEU A 182 15.27 11.88 -14.46
N GLY A 183 14.62 11.23 -15.41
CA GLY A 183 15.04 9.98 -16.02
C GLY A 183 14.51 8.71 -15.32
N ALA A 184 13.39 8.80 -14.61
CA ALA A 184 12.73 7.63 -14.05
C ALA A 184 12.47 6.56 -15.12
N ASP A 185 12.72 5.30 -14.80
CA ASP A 185 12.40 4.15 -15.66
C ASP A 185 10.91 3.78 -15.55
N ASN A 186 10.05 4.68 -16.02
CA ASN A 186 8.60 4.46 -16.02
C ASN A 186 8.19 3.23 -16.84
N ALA A 187 8.89 2.96 -17.95
CA ALA A 187 8.58 1.80 -18.79
C ALA A 187 8.87 0.48 -18.07
N GLY A 188 10.01 0.38 -17.37
CA GLY A 188 10.37 -0.79 -16.57
C GLY A 188 9.41 -0.99 -15.39
N ILE A 189 9.08 0.06 -14.66
CA ILE A 189 8.12 0.02 -13.56
C ILE A 189 6.74 -0.42 -14.05
N ASN A 190 6.20 0.24 -15.09
CA ASN A 190 4.88 -0.10 -15.62
C ASN A 190 4.83 -1.53 -16.15
N MET A 191 5.90 -1.99 -16.80
CA MET A 191 5.99 -3.36 -17.26
C MET A 191 5.93 -4.36 -16.11
N ARG A 192 6.71 -4.11 -15.04
CA ARG A 192 6.83 -5.02 -13.90
C ARG A 192 5.57 -5.06 -13.02
N PHE A 193 4.95 -3.91 -12.76
CA PHE A 193 3.86 -3.81 -11.79
C PHE A 193 2.47 -3.92 -12.41
N PHE A 194 2.29 -3.51 -13.68
CA PHE A 194 0.95 -3.34 -14.25
C PHE A 194 0.71 -4.11 -15.55
N ARG A 195 1.76 -4.56 -16.26
CA ARG A 195 1.61 -5.19 -17.58
C ARG A 195 1.97 -6.66 -17.62
N LYS A 196 2.91 -7.11 -16.78
CA LYS A 196 3.32 -8.52 -16.73
C LYS A 196 2.79 -9.18 -15.47
N ALA A 197 2.28 -10.38 -15.65
CA ALA A 197 1.89 -11.28 -14.58
C ALA A 197 2.52 -12.65 -14.83
N SER A 198 2.66 -13.46 -13.78
CA SER A 198 3.10 -14.84 -13.92
C SER A 198 2.09 -15.65 -14.76
N PRO A 199 2.49 -16.73 -15.44
CA PRO A 199 1.52 -17.64 -16.08
C PRO A 199 0.49 -18.19 -15.08
N ALA A 200 0.90 -18.44 -13.83
CA ALA A 200 0.03 -18.87 -12.75
C ALA A 200 -1.04 -17.81 -12.43
N ARG A 201 -0.63 -16.55 -12.29
CA ARG A 201 -1.55 -15.42 -12.07
C ARG A 201 -2.55 -15.27 -13.22
N ILE A 202 -2.11 -15.32 -14.47
CA ILE A 202 -2.99 -15.21 -15.65
C ILE A 202 -4.04 -16.33 -15.64
N LYS A 203 -3.61 -17.56 -15.34
CA LYS A 203 -4.52 -18.70 -15.24
C LYS A 203 -5.51 -18.55 -14.10
N LEU A 204 -5.03 -18.08 -12.93
CA LEU A 204 -5.88 -17.82 -11.77
C LEU A 204 -6.94 -16.74 -12.06
N GLU A 205 -6.55 -15.62 -12.69
CA GLU A 205 -7.49 -14.56 -13.11
C GLU A 205 -8.58 -15.11 -14.03
N GLY A 206 -8.21 -15.96 -15.00
CA GLY A 206 -9.17 -16.63 -15.86
C GLY A 206 -10.19 -17.48 -15.09
N LEU A 207 -9.73 -18.24 -14.10
CA LEU A 207 -10.61 -19.04 -13.22
C LEU A 207 -11.50 -18.14 -12.34
N ILE A 208 -10.97 -17.03 -11.83
CA ILE A 208 -11.72 -16.06 -11.05
C ILE A 208 -12.84 -15.44 -11.88
N TYR A 209 -12.55 -14.97 -13.12
CA TYR A 209 -13.58 -14.42 -14.00
C TYR A 209 -14.67 -15.43 -14.34
N LEU A 210 -14.32 -16.71 -14.51
CA LEU A 210 -15.30 -17.79 -14.73
C LEU A 210 -16.14 -18.10 -13.49
N SER A 211 -15.66 -17.82 -12.27
CA SER A 211 -16.39 -18.01 -11.02
C SER A 211 -17.33 -16.85 -10.68
N MET A 212 -17.27 -15.73 -11.41
CA MET A 212 -18.03 -14.54 -11.08
C MET A 212 -19.53 -14.77 -11.19
N SER A 213 -20.24 -14.31 -10.17
CA SER A 213 -21.70 -14.28 -10.09
C SER A 213 -22.17 -12.84 -9.91
N TYR A 214 -23.31 -12.51 -10.51
CA TYR A 214 -23.85 -11.16 -10.49
C TYR A 214 -25.22 -11.15 -9.81
N TYR A 215 -25.48 -10.10 -9.02
CA TYR A 215 -26.73 -9.89 -8.29
C TYR A 215 -27.20 -8.46 -8.48
N ARG A 216 -28.49 -8.20 -8.23
CA ARG A 216 -29.12 -6.88 -8.35
C ARG A 216 -28.87 -6.24 -9.72
N ASP A 217 -29.20 -6.95 -10.78
CA ASP A 217 -29.02 -6.48 -12.17
C ASP A 217 -27.58 -6.05 -12.49
N GLY A 218 -26.58 -6.75 -11.91
CA GLY A 218 -25.16 -6.48 -12.15
C GLY A 218 -24.50 -5.49 -11.19
N LYS A 219 -25.26 -4.85 -10.29
CA LYS A 219 -24.73 -3.90 -9.30
C LYS A 219 -23.80 -4.57 -8.28
N ILE A 220 -23.95 -5.88 -8.03
CA ILE A 220 -23.07 -6.64 -7.16
C ILE A 220 -22.37 -7.71 -7.99
N ALA A 221 -21.04 -7.71 -7.93
CA ALA A 221 -20.21 -8.75 -8.53
C ALA A 221 -19.46 -9.53 -7.43
N VAL A 222 -19.60 -10.85 -7.42
CA VAL A 222 -18.97 -11.74 -6.45
C VAL A 222 -18.04 -12.71 -7.18
N ALA A 223 -16.80 -12.80 -6.74
CA ALA A 223 -15.84 -13.80 -7.22
C ALA A 223 -15.38 -14.69 -6.05
N GLU A 224 -15.32 -15.99 -6.29
CA GLU A 224 -14.79 -16.97 -5.35
C GLU A 224 -13.40 -17.41 -5.78
N ILE A 225 -12.49 -17.53 -4.82
CA ILE A 225 -11.12 -18.02 -5.00
C ILE A 225 -10.93 -19.20 -4.07
N THR A 226 -11.00 -20.40 -4.63
CA THR A 226 -10.86 -21.64 -3.86
C THR A 226 -9.41 -22.12 -3.81
N GLN A 227 -9.09 -22.98 -2.83
CA GLN A 227 -7.78 -23.63 -2.77
C GLN A 227 -7.54 -24.52 -4.01
N ASP A 228 -8.60 -25.09 -4.60
CA ASP A 228 -8.49 -25.85 -5.86
C ASP A 228 -8.11 -24.96 -7.05
N MET A 229 -8.66 -23.77 -7.15
CA MET A 229 -8.26 -22.78 -8.17
C MET A 229 -6.80 -22.40 -8.02
N MET A 230 -6.34 -22.11 -6.79
CA MET A 230 -4.94 -21.81 -6.51
C MET A 230 -4.01 -22.96 -6.95
N ARG A 231 -4.32 -24.18 -6.51
CA ARG A 231 -3.56 -25.38 -6.90
C ARG A 231 -3.57 -25.61 -8.42
N SER A 232 -4.72 -25.52 -9.03
CA SER A 232 -4.90 -25.72 -10.48
C SER A 232 -4.14 -24.70 -11.31
N ALA A 233 -4.05 -23.45 -10.86
CA ALA A 233 -3.27 -22.41 -11.49
C ALA A 233 -1.76 -22.53 -11.22
N GLY A 234 -1.36 -23.23 -10.17
CA GLY A 234 -0.01 -23.20 -9.64
C GLY A 234 0.33 -21.85 -9.00
N ALA A 235 -0.69 -21.14 -8.50
CA ALA A 235 -0.56 -19.80 -7.95
C ALA A 235 -0.15 -19.83 -6.47
N SER A 236 0.64 -18.85 -6.06
CA SER A 236 1.11 -18.61 -4.70
C SER A 236 0.50 -17.33 -4.10
N GLU A 237 0.89 -17.00 -2.87
CA GLU A 237 0.50 -15.73 -2.22
C GLU A 237 0.96 -14.50 -3.03
N GLU A 238 2.11 -14.57 -3.70
CA GLU A 238 2.63 -13.49 -4.55
C GLU A 238 1.74 -13.19 -5.76
N ASP A 239 0.97 -14.19 -6.21
CA ASP A 239 0.03 -14.02 -7.30
C ASP A 239 -1.32 -13.39 -6.86
N MET A 240 -1.48 -13.12 -5.56
CA MET A 240 -2.74 -12.58 -4.99
C MET A 240 -2.80 -11.06 -4.94
N ASP A 241 -1.72 -10.37 -5.30
CA ASP A 241 -1.68 -8.90 -5.33
C ASP A 241 -2.82 -8.32 -6.19
N ASP A 242 -3.56 -7.32 -5.66
CA ASP A 242 -4.69 -6.63 -6.31
C ASP A 242 -5.84 -7.53 -6.86
N ILE A 243 -5.89 -8.80 -6.50
CA ILE A 243 -6.97 -9.72 -6.95
C ILE A 243 -8.36 -9.26 -6.48
N ALA A 244 -8.43 -8.61 -5.33
CA ALA A 244 -9.68 -8.10 -4.76
C ALA A 244 -10.37 -7.04 -5.66
N SER A 245 -9.63 -6.42 -6.57
CA SER A 245 -10.17 -5.42 -7.50
C SER A 245 -10.84 -6.03 -8.75
N LEU A 246 -10.60 -7.32 -9.04
CA LEU A 246 -11.03 -7.93 -10.30
C LEU A 246 -12.56 -7.91 -10.52
N PRO A 247 -13.41 -8.26 -9.52
CA PRO A 247 -14.86 -8.25 -9.75
C PRO A 247 -15.42 -6.86 -10.03
N GLY A 248 -14.81 -5.81 -9.47
CA GLY A 248 -15.22 -4.41 -9.69
C GLY A 248 -14.96 -3.88 -11.13
N ARG A 249 -14.33 -4.69 -12.00
CA ARG A 249 -14.17 -4.35 -13.43
C ARG A 249 -15.44 -4.57 -14.25
N ALA A 250 -16.45 -5.22 -13.68
CA ALA A 250 -17.73 -5.39 -14.35
C ALA A 250 -18.44 -4.04 -14.49
N GLU A 251 -18.92 -3.74 -15.69
CA GLU A 251 -19.66 -2.51 -15.97
C GLU A 251 -20.94 -2.46 -15.10
N GLY A 252 -21.22 -1.31 -14.48
CA GLY A 252 -22.35 -1.13 -13.58
C GLY A 252 -22.18 -1.70 -12.18
N CYS A 253 -21.03 -2.29 -11.86
CA CYS A 253 -20.77 -2.83 -10.53
C CYS A 253 -20.58 -1.68 -9.51
N GLU A 254 -21.44 -1.65 -8.49
CA GLU A 254 -21.39 -0.69 -7.38
C GLU A 254 -20.74 -1.32 -6.13
N LEU A 255 -20.82 -2.64 -5.98
CA LEU A 255 -20.19 -3.42 -4.90
C LEU A 255 -19.55 -4.68 -5.45
N SER A 256 -18.24 -4.81 -5.29
CA SER A 256 -17.50 -6.01 -5.64
C SER A 256 -17.03 -6.76 -4.40
N ILE A 257 -17.16 -8.08 -4.43
CA ILE A 257 -16.85 -8.98 -3.32
C ILE A 257 -15.92 -10.08 -3.83
N THR A 258 -14.76 -10.21 -3.23
CA THR A 258 -13.87 -11.34 -3.43
C THR A 258 -13.89 -12.21 -2.18
N ILE A 259 -14.24 -13.47 -2.33
CA ILE A 259 -14.32 -14.48 -1.27
C ILE A 259 -13.17 -15.45 -1.47
N ARG A 260 -12.17 -15.39 -0.60
CA ARG A 260 -11.00 -16.26 -0.68
C ARG A 260 -11.05 -17.34 0.41
N GLU A 261 -11.09 -18.61 -0.01
CA GLU A 261 -10.98 -19.77 0.87
C GLU A 261 -9.59 -19.82 1.52
N GLN A 262 -9.54 -20.01 2.83
CA GLN A 262 -8.31 -20.19 3.59
C GLN A 262 -8.12 -21.68 3.94
N THR A 263 -6.91 -22.08 4.30
CA THR A 263 -6.58 -23.46 4.66
C THR A 263 -7.10 -23.88 6.04
N ASP A 264 -7.53 -22.93 6.86
CA ASP A 264 -8.06 -23.13 8.21
C ASP A 264 -9.59 -23.32 8.25
N GLY A 265 -10.25 -23.41 7.08
CA GLY A 265 -11.71 -23.55 6.98
C GLY A 265 -12.48 -22.24 7.12
N THR A 266 -11.79 -21.10 7.01
CA THR A 266 -12.42 -19.78 6.93
C THR A 266 -12.36 -19.23 5.50
N CYS A 267 -13.12 -18.17 5.26
CA CYS A 267 -13.04 -17.38 4.05
C CYS A 267 -12.69 -15.93 4.40
N ARG A 268 -11.66 -15.38 3.78
CA ARG A 268 -11.35 -13.96 3.84
C ARG A 268 -12.11 -13.24 2.73
N LEU A 269 -12.91 -12.26 3.12
CA LEU A 269 -13.69 -11.44 2.20
C LEU A 269 -13.01 -10.06 2.04
N SER A 270 -13.00 -9.59 0.82
CA SER A 270 -12.58 -8.23 0.49
C SER A 270 -13.69 -7.55 -0.30
N LEU A 271 -14.19 -6.44 0.21
CA LEU A 271 -15.23 -5.62 -0.40
C LEU A 271 -14.62 -4.36 -0.98
N ARG A 272 -15.09 -3.98 -2.15
CA ARG A 272 -14.80 -2.69 -2.78
C ARG A 272 -16.09 -2.12 -3.30
N SER A 273 -16.39 -0.86 -2.97
CA SER A 273 -17.66 -0.23 -3.33
C SER A 273 -17.47 1.16 -3.91
N THR A 274 -18.53 1.68 -4.52
CA THR A 274 -18.70 3.10 -4.84
C THR A 274 -19.30 3.85 -3.65
N GLU A 275 -19.50 5.14 -3.79
CA GLU A 275 -20.03 6.01 -2.71
C GLU A 275 -21.44 5.62 -2.22
N GLU A 276 -22.18 4.84 -3.01
CA GLU A 276 -23.54 4.39 -2.67
C GLU A 276 -23.56 3.32 -1.55
N VAL A 277 -22.44 2.62 -1.30
CA VAL A 277 -22.40 1.48 -0.39
C VAL A 277 -21.20 1.57 0.56
N ASN A 278 -21.45 1.53 1.86
CA ASN A 278 -20.40 1.49 2.87
C ASN A 278 -19.94 0.05 3.12
N SER A 279 -18.81 -0.32 2.51
CA SER A 279 -18.19 -1.65 2.70
C SER A 279 -17.79 -1.93 4.15
N SER A 280 -17.42 -0.89 4.92
CA SER A 280 -16.99 -1.06 6.31
C SER A 280 -18.15 -1.48 7.22
N ASP A 281 -19.35 -0.91 7.03
CA ASP A 281 -20.54 -1.24 7.80
C ASP A 281 -20.95 -2.70 7.56
N ILE A 282 -20.86 -3.17 6.31
CA ILE A 282 -21.14 -4.57 5.96
C ILE A 282 -20.15 -5.51 6.66
N CYS A 283 -18.84 -5.20 6.57
CA CYS A 283 -17.80 -6.03 7.17
C CYS A 283 -17.85 -6.03 8.70
N ALA A 284 -18.29 -4.94 9.34
CA ALA A 284 -18.40 -4.82 10.79
C ALA A 284 -19.37 -5.84 11.41
N VAL A 285 -20.40 -6.26 10.69
CA VAL A 285 -21.34 -7.32 11.12
C VAL A 285 -20.61 -8.64 11.39
N PHE A 286 -19.50 -8.90 10.70
CA PHE A 286 -18.66 -10.08 10.85
C PHE A 286 -17.38 -9.83 11.66
N GLY A 287 -17.33 -8.71 12.42
CA GLY A 287 -16.15 -8.34 13.21
C GLY A 287 -14.97 -7.86 12.37
N GLY A 288 -15.21 -7.54 11.10
CA GLY A 288 -14.23 -6.93 10.20
C GLY A 288 -14.27 -5.41 10.22
N GLY A 289 -13.67 -4.77 9.22
CA GLY A 289 -13.62 -3.32 9.10
C GLY A 289 -12.76 -2.85 7.94
N GLY A 290 -12.56 -1.55 7.87
CA GLY A 290 -11.79 -0.88 6.83
C GLY A 290 -12.32 0.53 6.55
N HIS A 291 -12.13 1.00 5.33
CA HIS A 291 -12.68 2.26 4.85
C HIS A 291 -14.08 2.06 4.25
N ALA A 292 -14.85 3.14 4.12
CA ALA A 292 -16.19 3.09 3.53
C ALA A 292 -16.20 2.39 2.15
N LEU A 293 -15.21 2.65 1.30
CA LEU A 293 -15.12 2.10 -0.06
C LEU A 293 -14.27 0.82 -0.17
N ALA A 294 -13.59 0.41 0.91
CA ALA A 294 -12.69 -0.75 0.89
C ALA A 294 -12.56 -1.37 2.28
N ALA A 295 -13.17 -2.52 2.48
CA ALA A 295 -13.18 -3.21 3.77
C ALA A 295 -12.97 -4.71 3.60
N GLY A 296 -12.70 -5.40 4.72
CA GLY A 296 -12.54 -6.84 4.75
C GLY A 296 -13.04 -7.47 6.04
N CYS A 297 -13.48 -8.71 5.95
CA CYS A 297 -13.88 -9.53 7.09
C CYS A 297 -13.50 -10.99 6.86
N THR A 298 -13.69 -11.81 7.90
CA THR A 298 -13.47 -13.25 7.84
C THR A 298 -14.75 -13.97 8.26
N ILE A 299 -15.18 -14.95 7.46
CA ILE A 299 -16.37 -15.76 7.72
C ILE A 299 -15.95 -17.23 7.76
N SER A 300 -16.40 -17.97 8.79
CA SER A 300 -16.16 -19.41 8.90
C SER A 300 -17.06 -20.22 7.97
N GLY A 301 -16.48 -21.16 7.23
CA GLY A 301 -17.21 -22.06 6.34
C GLY A 301 -16.70 -22.04 4.91
N THR A 302 -17.47 -22.65 4.00
CA THR A 302 -17.15 -22.72 2.57
C THR A 302 -17.39 -21.38 1.87
N PRO A 303 -16.77 -21.14 0.69
CA PRO A 303 -17.04 -19.94 -0.10
C PRO A 303 -18.52 -19.72 -0.41
N ALA A 304 -19.26 -20.80 -0.75
CA ALA A 304 -20.70 -20.73 -1.01
C ALA A 304 -21.50 -20.24 0.21
N LYS A 305 -21.17 -20.75 1.42
CA LYS A 305 -21.80 -20.30 2.66
C LYS A 305 -21.44 -18.86 3.00
N ALA A 306 -20.17 -18.47 2.84
CA ALA A 306 -19.72 -17.11 3.06
C ALA A 306 -20.42 -16.12 2.10
N ARG A 307 -20.62 -16.52 0.83
CA ARG A 307 -21.39 -15.74 -0.15
C ARG A 307 -22.84 -15.54 0.28
N GLU A 308 -23.53 -16.60 0.71
CA GLU A 308 -24.90 -16.52 1.22
C GLU A 308 -24.98 -15.51 2.38
N MET A 309 -24.16 -15.70 3.40
CA MET A 309 -24.15 -14.85 4.59
C MET A 309 -23.88 -13.38 4.29
N ILE A 310 -22.92 -13.08 3.42
CA ILE A 310 -22.60 -11.67 3.09
C ILE A 310 -23.71 -11.02 2.26
N LEU A 311 -24.35 -11.76 1.35
CA LEU A 311 -25.46 -11.26 0.54
C LEU A 311 -26.71 -11.00 1.40
N ASP A 312 -26.98 -11.81 2.43
CA ASP A 312 -28.07 -11.58 3.37
C ASP A 312 -27.88 -10.24 4.11
N VAL A 313 -26.68 -9.99 4.65
CA VAL A 313 -26.36 -8.71 5.30
C VAL A 313 -26.49 -7.54 4.33
N ILE A 314 -26.02 -7.70 3.09
CA ILE A 314 -26.15 -6.65 2.07
C ILE A 314 -27.63 -6.34 1.79
N ASN A 315 -28.50 -7.36 1.75
CA ASN A 315 -29.94 -7.14 1.53
C ASN A 315 -30.63 -6.40 2.68
N GLU A 316 -30.07 -6.46 3.89
CA GLU A 316 -30.59 -5.73 5.05
C GLU A 316 -30.09 -4.26 5.07
N VAL A 317 -28.83 -4.06 4.75
CA VAL A 317 -28.14 -2.76 4.87
C VAL A 317 -28.33 -1.88 3.64
N TRP A 318 -28.31 -2.46 2.46
CA TRP A 318 -28.45 -1.76 1.18
C TRP A 318 -29.79 -2.12 0.52
N LYS A 319 -30.78 -1.28 0.75
CA LYS A 319 -32.17 -1.43 0.23
C LYS A 319 -32.35 -0.78 -1.13
#